data_78aaf0f3dda97f202c6d0d8a1643edbf
#
_entry.id   78aaf0f3dda97f202c6d0d8a1643edbf
#
_cell.length_a   1.000
_cell.length_b   1.000
_cell.length_c   1.000
_cell.angle_alpha   90.00
_cell.angle_beta   90.00
_cell.angle_gamma   90.00
#
_symmetry.space_group_name_H-M   'P 1'
#
loop_
_entity.id
_entity.type
_entity.pdbx_description
1 polymer ?
#
loop_
_entity_poly.entity_id
_entity_poly.type
_entity_poly.pdbx_seq_one_letter_code
_entity_poly.pdbx_strand_id
1 'polypeptide(L)'
;MSQQKKIAVLEGNAEAGRQIAERLREDGFEVCTVTDNGREGIERIEEEKPDIVIVGMVLKETDGFGVLERLKDDKSPAQIIATGSFSDDEIISRVLAKGAKYYLMKPVPPELVAERAKELVGLSGAEIKTSAPREKKNAASLDEKISNIFISIGIPPHIKGYAYLREGIKMTVAQPSII
;
A
#
# COMPACT_ATOMS: atom_id res chain seq x y z
N MET A 1 -6.18 26.40 11.33
CA MET A 1 -6.31 25.09 12.00
C MET A 1 -6.32 24.03 10.90
N SER A 2 -5.36 23.15 10.87
CA SER A 2 -5.39 22.01 9.95
C SER A 2 -6.49 21.05 10.41
N GLN A 3 -7.45 20.78 9.55
CA GLN A 3 -8.50 19.82 9.82
C GLN A 3 -7.87 18.44 10.00
N GLN A 4 -8.19 17.76 11.08
CA GLN A 4 -7.72 16.43 11.37
C GLN A 4 -8.18 15.48 10.25
N LYS A 5 -7.28 14.67 9.72
CA LYS A 5 -7.59 13.74 8.63
C LYS A 5 -8.40 12.55 9.13
N LYS A 6 -9.49 12.26 8.45
CA LYS A 6 -10.41 11.17 8.78
C LYS A 6 -9.96 9.87 8.13
N ILE A 7 -9.99 8.79 8.88
CA ILE A 7 -9.67 7.44 8.41
C ILE A 7 -10.80 6.47 8.76
N ALA A 8 -11.20 5.66 7.80
CA ALA A 8 -12.03 4.48 8.01
C ALA A 8 -11.17 3.21 7.99
N VAL A 9 -11.40 2.29 8.91
CA VAL A 9 -10.69 1.02 9.04
C VAL A 9 -11.69 -0.13 8.86
N LEU A 10 -11.54 -0.86 7.75
CA LEU A 10 -12.28 -2.07 7.44
C LEU A 10 -11.31 -3.25 7.54
N GLU A 11 -11.39 -4.01 8.61
CA GLU A 11 -10.47 -5.11 8.89
C GLU A 11 -11.23 -6.33 9.41
N GLY A 12 -11.10 -7.46 8.73
CA GLY A 12 -11.83 -8.68 9.04
C GLY A 12 -11.49 -9.30 10.41
N ASN A 13 -10.29 -9.05 10.91
CA ASN A 13 -9.91 -9.37 12.27
C ASN A 13 -10.19 -8.17 13.17
N ALA A 14 -11.20 -8.29 14.03
CA ALA A 14 -11.63 -7.20 14.90
C ALA A 14 -10.54 -6.69 15.85
N GLU A 15 -9.68 -7.56 16.35
CA GLU A 15 -8.56 -7.20 17.22
C GLU A 15 -7.52 -6.39 16.45
N ALA A 16 -7.13 -6.86 15.25
CA ALA A 16 -6.20 -6.15 14.36
C ALA A 16 -6.76 -4.77 13.96
N GLY A 17 -8.04 -4.70 13.62
CA GLY A 17 -8.73 -3.44 13.30
C GLY A 17 -8.68 -2.44 14.44
N ARG A 18 -8.90 -2.89 15.67
CA ARG A 18 -8.82 -2.07 16.87
C ARG A 18 -7.40 -1.54 17.11
N GLN A 19 -6.38 -2.40 17.03
CA GLN A 19 -4.98 -2.02 17.20
C GLN A 19 -4.54 -1.00 16.15
N ILE A 20 -4.92 -1.17 14.90
CA ILE A 20 -4.68 -0.20 13.83
C ILE A 20 -5.35 1.14 14.17
N ALA A 21 -6.61 1.11 14.59
CA ALA A 21 -7.36 2.31 14.93
C ALA A 21 -6.75 3.07 16.13
N GLU A 22 -6.33 2.36 17.18
CA GLU A 22 -5.65 2.95 18.33
C GLU A 22 -4.36 3.64 17.90
N ARG A 23 -3.53 2.97 17.12
CA ARG A 23 -2.27 3.54 16.62
C ARG A 23 -2.51 4.80 15.77
N LEU A 24 -3.50 4.78 14.89
CA LEU A 24 -3.85 5.94 14.07
C LEU A 24 -4.30 7.13 14.91
N ARG A 25 -5.08 6.89 15.98
CA ARG A 25 -5.50 7.95 16.92
C ARG A 25 -4.31 8.53 17.68
N GLU A 26 -3.38 7.70 18.14
CA GLU A 26 -2.13 8.15 18.77
C GLU A 26 -1.30 9.05 17.85
N ASP A 27 -1.31 8.75 16.56
CA ASP A 27 -0.63 9.52 15.53
C ASP A 27 -1.40 10.76 15.05
N GLY A 28 -2.53 11.08 15.67
CA GLY A 28 -3.28 12.31 15.46
C GLY A 28 -4.35 12.24 14.36
N PHE A 29 -4.70 11.05 13.87
CA PHE A 29 -5.81 10.87 12.93
C PHE A 29 -7.16 10.75 13.64
N GLU A 30 -8.22 11.17 12.96
CA GLU A 30 -9.59 10.90 13.37
C GLU A 30 -10.04 9.56 12.75
N VAL A 31 -10.23 8.54 13.57
CA VAL A 31 -10.78 7.26 13.09
C VAL A 31 -12.31 7.30 13.22
N CYS A 32 -12.97 7.49 12.09
CA CYS A 32 -14.43 7.66 12.04
C CYS A 32 -15.19 6.32 11.99
N THR A 33 -14.57 5.26 11.53
CA THR A 33 -15.19 3.94 11.40
C THR A 33 -14.18 2.84 11.64
N VAL A 34 -14.60 1.80 12.36
CA VAL A 34 -13.90 0.52 12.49
C VAL A 34 -14.93 -0.59 12.35
N THR A 35 -14.82 -1.41 11.33
CA THR A 35 -15.76 -2.52 11.10
C THR A 35 -15.07 -3.70 10.42
N ASP A 36 -15.60 -4.90 10.63
CA ASP A 36 -15.19 -6.15 9.95
C ASP A 36 -16.11 -6.53 8.77
N ASN A 37 -17.10 -5.68 8.50
CA ASN A 37 -18.12 -5.89 7.48
C ASN A 37 -17.95 -4.90 6.33
N GLY A 38 -17.72 -5.41 5.11
CA GLY A 38 -17.48 -4.58 3.94
C GLY A 38 -18.69 -3.76 3.51
N ARG A 39 -19.91 -4.29 3.65
CA ARG A 39 -21.15 -3.58 3.32
C ARG A 39 -21.36 -2.39 4.25
N GLU A 40 -21.29 -2.64 5.55
CA GLU A 40 -21.36 -1.57 6.56
C GLU A 40 -20.26 -0.52 6.32
N GLY A 41 -19.06 -0.98 6.00
CA GLY A 41 -17.94 -0.09 5.69
C GLY A 41 -18.22 0.84 4.52
N ILE A 42 -18.82 0.35 3.45
CA ILE A 42 -19.22 1.17 2.29
C ILE A 42 -20.22 2.25 2.72
N GLU A 43 -21.27 1.87 3.44
CA GLU A 43 -22.30 2.79 3.93
C GLU A 43 -21.68 3.90 4.81
N ARG A 44 -20.78 3.53 5.71
CA ARG A 44 -20.07 4.49 6.57
C ARG A 44 -19.12 5.41 5.80
N ILE A 45 -18.44 4.91 4.77
CA ILE A 45 -17.57 5.73 3.92
C ILE A 45 -18.37 6.77 3.15
N GLU A 46 -19.55 6.41 2.67
CA GLU A 46 -20.46 7.34 1.99
C GLU A 46 -20.95 8.47 2.92
N GLU A 47 -21.23 8.14 4.18
CA GLU A 47 -21.68 9.09 5.19
C GLU A 47 -20.57 9.99 5.72
N GLU A 48 -19.46 9.39 6.14
CA GLU A 48 -18.38 10.07 6.85
C GLU A 48 -17.36 10.76 5.93
N LYS A 49 -17.27 10.32 4.69
CA LYS A 49 -16.34 10.81 3.66
C LYS A 49 -14.90 10.93 4.17
N PRO A 50 -14.29 9.79 4.57
CA PRO A 50 -12.92 9.80 5.07
C PRO A 50 -11.92 10.22 4.00
N ASP A 51 -10.78 10.75 4.43
CA ASP A 51 -9.64 11.05 3.54
C ASP A 51 -8.88 9.79 3.15
N ILE A 52 -8.83 8.80 4.04
CA ILE A 52 -8.14 7.53 3.85
C ILE A 52 -9.06 6.38 4.25
N VAL A 53 -9.03 5.29 3.48
CA VAL A 53 -9.71 4.04 3.79
C VAL A 53 -8.68 2.92 3.87
N ILE A 54 -8.64 2.22 4.99
CA ILE A 54 -7.87 0.99 5.15
C ILE A 54 -8.81 -0.17 4.94
N VAL A 55 -8.50 -1.04 3.97
CA VAL A 55 -9.37 -2.12 3.51
C VAL A 55 -8.66 -3.45 3.62
N GLY A 56 -9.11 -4.31 4.52
CA GLY A 56 -8.76 -5.73 4.53
C GLY A 56 -9.42 -6.46 3.35
N MET A 57 -8.70 -7.36 2.71
CA MET A 57 -9.24 -8.09 1.55
C MET A 57 -10.27 -9.15 1.94
N VAL A 58 -10.23 -9.63 3.18
CA VAL A 58 -11.20 -10.58 3.75
C VAL A 58 -12.09 -9.86 4.75
N LEU A 59 -13.35 -9.65 4.38
CA LEU A 59 -14.37 -8.98 5.18
C LEU A 59 -15.67 -9.78 5.15
N LYS A 60 -16.57 -9.51 6.07
CA LYS A 60 -17.92 -10.08 6.05
C LYS A 60 -18.80 -9.41 5.00
N GLU A 61 -19.76 -10.12 4.47
CA GLU A 61 -20.75 -9.73 3.47
C GLU A 61 -20.15 -9.27 2.13
N THR A 62 -19.36 -8.23 2.10
CA THR A 62 -18.67 -7.72 0.91
C THR A 62 -17.17 -7.76 1.17
N ASP A 63 -16.42 -8.45 0.34
CA ASP A 63 -14.96 -8.54 0.45
C ASP A 63 -14.24 -7.25 0.06
N GLY A 64 -12.93 -7.21 0.27
CA GLY A 64 -12.13 -6.04 -0.07
C GLY A 64 -12.19 -5.65 -1.55
N PHE A 65 -12.28 -6.62 -2.47
CA PHE A 65 -12.44 -6.32 -3.89
C PHE A 65 -13.75 -5.59 -4.18
N GLY A 66 -14.86 -6.05 -3.59
CA GLY A 66 -16.16 -5.40 -3.71
C GLY A 66 -16.17 -3.98 -3.15
N VAL A 67 -15.50 -3.77 -2.02
CA VAL A 67 -15.31 -2.42 -1.45
C VAL A 67 -14.53 -1.52 -2.41
N LEU A 68 -13.41 -2.00 -2.96
CA LEU A 68 -12.60 -1.23 -3.91
C LEU A 68 -13.37 -0.87 -5.18
N GLU A 69 -14.14 -1.80 -5.73
CA GLU A 69 -15.00 -1.56 -6.89
C GLU A 69 -16.02 -0.47 -6.60
N ARG A 70 -16.70 -0.57 -5.47
CA ARG A 70 -17.72 0.43 -5.09
C ARG A 70 -17.10 1.82 -4.93
N LEU A 71 -15.97 1.94 -4.25
CA LEU A 71 -15.30 3.22 -4.08
C LEU A 71 -14.83 3.82 -5.42
N LYS A 72 -14.42 2.99 -6.36
CA LYS A 72 -14.03 3.41 -7.70
C LYS A 72 -15.24 3.89 -8.50
N ASP A 73 -16.35 3.14 -8.48
CA ASP A 73 -17.57 3.49 -9.19
C ASP A 73 -18.19 4.78 -8.66
N ASP A 74 -18.17 4.98 -7.37
CA ASP A 74 -18.64 6.19 -6.70
C ASP A 74 -17.67 7.37 -6.83
N LYS A 75 -16.52 7.17 -7.49
CA LYS A 75 -15.44 8.17 -7.63
C LYS A 75 -15.04 8.78 -6.30
N SER A 76 -14.95 7.95 -5.28
CA SER A 76 -14.53 8.39 -3.94
C SER A 76 -13.16 9.05 -4.00
N PRO A 77 -12.99 10.24 -3.41
CA PRO A 77 -11.69 10.91 -3.34
C PRO A 77 -10.77 10.30 -2.27
N ALA A 78 -11.25 9.33 -1.48
CA ALA A 78 -10.47 8.70 -0.44
C ALA A 78 -9.26 7.96 -1.01
N GLN A 79 -8.14 8.09 -0.33
CA GLN A 79 -6.95 7.31 -0.65
C GLN A 79 -7.02 5.96 0.06
N ILE A 80 -6.60 4.89 -0.60
CA ILE A 80 -6.85 3.53 -0.15
C ILE A 80 -5.55 2.80 0.17
N ILE A 81 -5.50 2.19 1.35
CA ILE A 81 -4.48 1.23 1.76
C ILE A 81 -5.16 -0.12 1.89
N ALA A 82 -4.77 -1.08 1.06
CA ALA A 82 -5.26 -2.46 1.15
C ALA A 82 -4.35 -3.32 2.01
N THR A 83 -4.93 -4.24 2.78
CA THR A 83 -4.20 -5.23 3.57
C THR A 83 -4.71 -6.63 3.25
N GLY A 84 -3.81 -7.60 3.14
CA GLY A 84 -4.22 -8.96 2.82
C GLY A 84 -3.10 -9.97 2.93
N SER A 85 -3.43 -11.25 2.75
CA SER A 85 -2.48 -12.35 2.81
C SER A 85 -2.11 -12.90 1.42
N PHE A 86 -2.49 -12.22 0.36
CA PHE A 86 -2.13 -12.63 -1.00
C PHE A 86 -0.67 -12.30 -1.27
N SER A 87 0.05 -13.27 -1.81
CA SER A 87 1.44 -13.12 -2.27
C SER A 87 1.58 -13.26 -3.78
N ASP A 88 0.47 -13.46 -4.47
CA ASP A 88 0.42 -13.56 -5.93
C ASP A 88 0.45 -12.17 -6.56
N ASP A 89 1.43 -11.94 -7.43
CA ASP A 89 1.66 -10.64 -8.06
C ASP A 89 0.49 -10.19 -8.95
N GLU A 90 -0.22 -11.13 -9.58
CA GLU A 90 -1.39 -10.81 -10.39
C GLU A 90 -2.53 -10.29 -9.53
N ILE A 91 -2.77 -10.94 -8.39
CA ILE A 91 -3.81 -10.52 -7.44
C ILE A 91 -3.47 -9.13 -6.85
N ILE A 92 -2.23 -8.94 -6.43
CA ILE A 92 -1.74 -7.65 -5.90
C ILE A 92 -1.87 -6.55 -6.95
N SER A 93 -1.47 -6.83 -8.19
CA SER A 93 -1.60 -5.87 -9.30
C SER A 93 -3.06 -5.49 -9.56
N ARG A 94 -4.00 -6.43 -9.43
CA ARG A 94 -5.44 -6.16 -9.55
C ARG A 94 -5.95 -5.27 -8.42
N VAL A 95 -5.49 -5.48 -7.19
CA VAL A 95 -5.84 -4.61 -6.04
C VAL A 95 -5.38 -3.18 -6.29
N LEU A 96 -4.14 -3.00 -6.73
CA LEU A 96 -3.58 -1.68 -7.06
C LEU A 96 -4.32 -1.03 -8.25
N ALA A 97 -4.64 -1.81 -9.29
CA ALA A 97 -5.40 -1.32 -10.45
C ALA A 97 -6.83 -0.87 -10.09
N LYS A 98 -7.42 -1.40 -9.01
CA LYS A 98 -8.72 -0.98 -8.47
C LYS A 98 -8.65 0.31 -7.63
N GLY A 99 -7.47 0.90 -7.47
CA GLY A 99 -7.29 2.20 -6.86
C GLY A 99 -6.58 2.21 -5.51
N ALA A 100 -6.15 1.05 -4.98
CA ALA A 100 -5.32 1.03 -3.78
C ALA A 100 -3.96 1.68 -4.07
N LYS A 101 -3.51 2.55 -3.16
CA LYS A 101 -2.18 3.18 -3.24
C LYS A 101 -1.08 2.27 -2.69
N TYR A 102 -1.41 1.48 -1.69
CA TYR A 102 -0.53 0.49 -1.08
C TYR A 102 -1.27 -0.82 -0.90
N TYR A 103 -0.55 -1.91 -1.05
CA TYR A 103 -0.95 -3.22 -0.58
C TYR A 103 0.05 -3.70 0.47
N LEU A 104 -0.43 -3.92 1.70
CA LEU A 104 0.39 -4.36 2.83
C LEU A 104 0.09 -5.83 3.12
N MET A 105 1.13 -6.66 3.07
CA MET A 105 0.99 -8.09 3.32
C MET A 105 0.89 -8.38 4.81
N LYS A 106 -0.11 -9.16 5.20
CA LYS A 106 -0.28 -9.62 6.58
C LYS A 106 0.77 -10.68 6.98
N PRO A 107 1.24 -10.68 8.22
CA PRO A 107 0.85 -9.82 9.34
C PRO A 107 1.38 -8.38 9.20
N VAL A 108 0.51 -7.39 9.37
CA VAL A 108 0.87 -5.96 9.24
C VAL A 108 0.92 -5.32 10.62
N PRO A 109 2.09 -4.79 11.04
CA PRO A 109 2.18 -4.01 12.25
C PRO A 109 1.32 -2.73 12.14
N PRO A 110 0.57 -2.32 13.18
CA PRO A 110 -0.20 -1.08 13.17
C PRO A 110 0.65 0.16 12.86
N GLU A 111 1.91 0.15 13.27
CA GLU A 111 2.89 1.20 13.01
C GLU A 111 3.13 1.41 11.51
N LEU A 112 3.21 0.32 10.74
CA LEU A 112 3.42 0.40 9.30
C LEU A 112 2.20 0.99 8.59
N VAL A 113 0.99 0.61 9.01
CA VAL A 113 -0.25 1.18 8.47
C VAL A 113 -0.30 2.69 8.72
N ALA A 114 0.03 3.10 9.95
CA ALA A 114 0.07 4.51 10.34
C ALA A 114 1.15 5.30 9.57
N GLU A 115 2.31 4.71 9.34
CA GLU A 115 3.38 5.31 8.54
C GLU A 115 2.92 5.56 7.10
N ARG A 116 2.28 4.58 6.45
CA ARG A 116 1.72 4.74 5.10
C ARG A 116 0.60 5.77 5.05
N ALA A 117 -0.25 5.82 6.08
CA ALA A 117 -1.29 6.84 6.18
C ALA A 117 -0.68 8.25 6.28
N LYS A 118 0.39 8.44 7.05
CA LYS A 118 1.13 9.71 7.12
C LYS A 118 1.73 10.11 5.77
N GLU A 119 2.31 9.18 5.04
CA GLU A 119 2.83 9.42 3.69
C GLU A 119 1.73 9.93 2.75
N LEU A 120 0.55 9.31 2.77
CA LEU A 120 -0.59 9.73 1.94
C LEU A 120 -1.08 11.14 2.27
N VAL A 121 -1.05 11.53 3.54
CA VAL A 121 -1.41 12.88 3.99
C VAL A 121 -0.34 13.91 3.61
N GLY A 122 0.92 13.56 3.70
CA GLY A 122 2.04 14.39 3.26
C GLY A 122 2.00 14.67 1.76
N LEU A 123 1.42 13.76 0.97
CA LEU A 123 1.17 13.90 -0.45
C LEU A 123 0.16 14.99 -0.81
N SER A 124 -0.69 15.39 0.11
CA SER A 124 -1.72 16.42 -0.10
C SER A 124 -1.23 17.85 0.16
N GLY A 125 -0.04 18.05 0.70
CA GLY A 125 0.39 19.37 1.16
C GLY A 125 1.88 19.71 1.15
N ALA A 126 2.76 18.77 0.87
CA ALA A 126 4.19 19.03 0.71
C ALA A 126 4.77 18.05 -0.30
N GLU A 127 5.72 18.52 -1.09
CA GLU A 127 6.48 17.68 -2.01
C GLU A 127 6.87 16.36 -1.34
N ILE A 128 6.33 15.26 -1.89
CA ILE A 128 6.76 13.94 -1.49
C ILE A 128 8.26 13.88 -1.75
N LYS A 129 9.02 13.81 -0.68
CA LYS A 129 10.23 13.01 -0.76
C LYS A 129 9.78 11.55 -0.80
N THR A 130 9.22 11.15 -1.92
CA THR A 130 9.19 9.75 -2.25
C THR A 130 10.63 9.30 -2.21
N SER A 131 10.91 8.31 -1.42
CA SER A 131 12.02 7.39 -1.66
C SER A 131 11.73 6.48 -2.89
N ALA A 132 10.84 6.90 -3.78
CA ALA A 132 11.02 6.60 -5.18
C ALA A 132 12.26 7.39 -5.59
N PRO A 133 13.28 6.78 -6.17
CA PRO A 133 14.42 7.54 -6.64
C PRO A 133 13.84 8.61 -7.58
N ARG A 134 13.89 9.88 -7.14
CA ARG A 134 13.90 10.95 -8.13
C ARG A 134 14.92 10.48 -9.13
N GLU A 135 14.50 10.33 -10.36
CA GLU A 135 15.46 10.41 -11.44
C GLU A 135 16.21 11.72 -11.25
N LYS A 136 17.21 11.68 -10.38
CA LYS A 136 18.33 12.53 -10.63
C LYS A 136 18.80 12.06 -11.98
N LYS A 137 18.67 12.90 -12.99
CA LYS A 137 19.23 12.72 -14.33
C LYS A 137 20.76 12.56 -14.28
N ASN A 138 21.28 11.79 -13.36
CA ASN A 138 22.66 11.39 -13.25
C ASN A 138 22.68 10.02 -12.59
N ALA A 139 22.72 8.99 -13.43
CA ALA A 139 23.27 7.69 -13.13
C ALA A 139 22.83 7.10 -11.79
N ALA A 140 21.53 6.75 -11.65
CA ALA A 140 21.22 5.62 -10.79
C ALA A 140 22.16 4.49 -11.25
N SER A 141 23.01 4.00 -10.35
CA SER A 141 23.94 2.96 -10.71
C SER A 141 23.14 1.78 -11.26
N LEU A 142 23.69 1.03 -12.19
CA LEU A 142 23.03 -0.18 -12.74
C LEU A 142 22.60 -1.11 -11.60
N ASP A 143 23.35 -1.12 -10.50
CA ASP A 143 23.06 -1.85 -9.27
C ASP A 143 21.74 -1.48 -8.63
N GLU A 144 21.42 -0.20 -8.53
CA GLU A 144 20.15 0.28 -7.95
C GLU A 144 18.97 -0.10 -8.83
N LYS A 145 19.11 0.02 -10.15
CA LYS A 145 18.07 -0.37 -11.11
C LYS A 145 17.78 -1.87 -11.04
N ILE A 146 18.80 -2.70 -10.99
CA ILE A 146 18.66 -4.16 -10.87
C ILE A 146 18.02 -4.52 -9.53
N SER A 147 18.47 -3.92 -8.43
CA SER A 147 17.89 -4.16 -7.10
C SER A 147 16.42 -3.78 -7.04
N ASN A 148 16.04 -2.66 -7.63
CA ASN A 148 14.64 -2.23 -7.68
C ASN A 148 13.78 -3.18 -8.53
N ILE A 149 14.29 -3.69 -9.64
CA ILE A 149 13.60 -4.71 -10.44
C ILE A 149 13.40 -5.99 -9.62
N PHE A 150 14.42 -6.46 -8.92
CA PHE A 150 14.32 -7.68 -8.10
C PHE A 150 13.34 -7.54 -6.96
N ILE A 151 13.29 -6.38 -6.30
CA ILE A 151 12.31 -6.08 -5.26
C ILE A 151 10.90 -6.07 -5.86
N SER A 152 10.72 -5.45 -7.03
CA SER A 152 9.41 -5.35 -7.68
C SER A 152 8.85 -6.71 -8.12
N ILE A 153 9.70 -7.67 -8.46
CA ILE A 153 9.30 -9.04 -8.81
C ILE A 153 9.33 -10.01 -7.62
N GLY A 154 9.53 -9.49 -6.40
CA GLY A 154 9.44 -10.26 -5.17
C GLY A 154 10.66 -11.13 -4.85
N ILE A 155 11.84 -10.81 -5.41
CA ILE A 155 13.10 -11.51 -5.05
C ILE A 155 13.74 -10.76 -3.87
N PRO A 156 13.74 -11.36 -2.67
CA PRO A 156 14.35 -10.71 -1.52
C PRO A 156 15.88 -10.71 -1.59
N PRO A 157 16.56 -9.66 -1.08
CA PRO A 157 18.02 -9.50 -1.17
C PRO A 157 18.83 -10.58 -0.46
N HIS A 158 18.22 -11.32 0.46
CA HIS A 158 18.89 -12.36 1.26
C HIS A 158 18.90 -13.74 0.63
N ILE A 159 18.29 -13.92 -0.55
CA ILE A 159 18.33 -15.21 -1.26
C ILE A 159 19.74 -15.48 -1.75
N LYS A 160 20.23 -16.71 -1.51
CA LYS A 160 21.46 -17.19 -2.13
C LYS A 160 21.31 -17.14 -3.65
N GLY A 161 22.26 -16.55 -4.34
CA GLY A 161 22.17 -16.36 -5.79
C GLY A 161 21.73 -14.97 -6.24
N TYR A 162 21.21 -14.13 -5.35
CA TYR A 162 20.88 -12.74 -5.67
C TYR A 162 22.10 -11.98 -6.23
N ALA A 163 23.27 -12.13 -5.61
CA ALA A 163 24.53 -11.55 -6.06
C ALA A 163 24.94 -12.10 -7.44
N TYR A 164 24.77 -13.39 -7.69
CA TYR A 164 25.10 -14.02 -8.97
C TYR A 164 24.18 -13.54 -10.10
N LEU A 165 22.88 -13.43 -9.85
CA LEU A 165 21.92 -12.90 -10.83
C LEU A 165 22.25 -11.45 -11.17
N ARG A 166 22.56 -10.64 -10.18
CA ARG A 166 22.92 -9.26 -10.33
C ARG A 166 24.20 -9.06 -11.15
N GLU A 167 25.25 -9.84 -10.86
CA GLU A 167 26.50 -9.83 -11.64
C GLU A 167 26.29 -10.34 -13.07
N GLY A 168 25.49 -11.39 -13.27
CA GLY A 168 25.17 -11.91 -14.60
C GLY A 168 24.48 -10.86 -15.48
N ILE A 169 23.52 -10.12 -14.96
CA ILE A 169 22.84 -9.03 -15.68
C ILE A 169 23.81 -7.90 -16.02
N LYS A 170 24.69 -7.53 -15.10
CA LYS A 170 25.73 -6.49 -15.34
C LYS A 170 26.66 -6.90 -16.47
N MET A 171 27.13 -8.14 -16.48
CA MET A 171 28.01 -8.65 -17.53
C MET A 171 27.32 -8.65 -18.89
N THR A 172 26.05 -9.01 -18.96
CA THR A 172 25.26 -9.00 -20.20
C THR A 172 25.06 -7.58 -20.72
N VAL A 173 24.83 -6.61 -19.86
CA VAL A 173 24.65 -5.20 -20.22
C VAL A 173 25.99 -4.57 -20.66
N ALA A 174 27.08 -4.94 -19.99
CA ALA A 174 28.42 -4.41 -20.30
C ALA A 174 29.00 -4.99 -21.61
N GLN A 175 28.64 -6.21 -21.99
CA GLN A 175 29.11 -6.91 -23.18
C GLN A 175 27.96 -7.61 -23.91
N PRO A 176 27.15 -6.88 -24.71
CA PRO A 176 25.99 -7.46 -25.41
C PRO A 176 26.37 -8.56 -26.42
N SER A 177 27.63 -8.66 -26.82
CA SER A 177 28.15 -9.67 -27.77
C SER A 177 28.39 -11.04 -27.15
N ILE A 178 28.14 -11.26 -25.86
CA ILE A 178 28.27 -12.57 -25.19
C ILE A 178 27.02 -13.45 -25.38
N ILE A 179 25.96 -12.90 -25.94
CA ILE A 179 24.73 -13.64 -26.21
C ILE A 179 24.84 -14.42 -27.51
#